data_32a6a6297189f595ef8ac626977a5a5f
#
_entry.id   32a6a6297189f595ef8ac626977a5a5f
#
_cell.length_a   1.000
_cell.length_b   1.000
_cell.length_c   1.000
_cell.angle_alpha   90.00
_cell.angle_beta   90.00
_cell.angle_gamma   90.00
#
_symmetry.space_group_name_H-M   'P 1'
#
loop_
_entity.id
_entity.type
_entity.pdbx_description
1 polymer ?
#
loop_
_entity_poly.entity_id
_entity_poly.type
_entity_poly.pdbx_seq_one_letter_code
_entity_poly.pdbx_strand_id
1 'polypeptide(L)'
;LCEMFLSEVFKKNPIEALDPDTLETINKFFENNLNVSETSRKLYVHRNTLVYRLEKIKKITGLDLREFDHAIVFKVAMMVKKYLDTQNTSKY
;
A
#
# COMPACT_ATOMS: atom_id res chain seq x y z
N LEU A 1 12.10 7.74 -14.63
CA LEU A 1 10.95 6.88 -14.96
C LEU A 1 10.17 6.45 -13.74
N CYS A 2 10.87 5.91 -12.72
CA CYS A 2 10.19 5.46 -11.49
C CYS A 2 9.54 6.62 -10.74
N GLU A 3 10.21 7.78 -10.71
CA GLU A 3 9.66 8.95 -10.04
C GLU A 3 8.40 9.45 -10.77
N MET A 4 8.41 9.41 -12.09
CA MET A 4 7.23 9.79 -12.88
C MET A 4 6.07 8.84 -12.63
N PHE A 5 6.36 7.54 -12.53
CA PHE A 5 5.34 6.55 -12.23
C PHE A 5 4.68 6.82 -10.87
N LEU A 6 5.49 7.05 -9.83
CA LEU A 6 4.96 7.36 -8.50
C LEU A 6 4.15 8.65 -8.50
N SER A 7 4.62 9.65 -9.24
CA SER A 7 3.93 10.93 -9.34
C SER A 7 2.54 10.76 -9.98
N GLU A 8 2.44 9.92 -11.01
CA GLU A 8 1.16 9.64 -11.65
C GLU A 8 0.20 8.88 -10.75
N VAL A 9 0.71 7.90 -10.02
CA VAL A 9 -0.12 7.06 -9.16
C VAL A 9 -0.55 7.79 -7.89
N PHE A 10 0.33 8.55 -7.28
CA PHE A 10 0.09 9.21 -5.99
C PHE A 10 0.16 10.72 -6.07
N LYS A 11 -0.34 11.31 -7.15
CA LYS A 11 -0.17 12.76 -7.37
C LYS A 11 -0.83 13.65 -6.33
N LYS A 12 -1.82 13.17 -5.60
CA LYS A 12 -2.45 13.96 -4.54
C LYS A 12 -1.76 13.77 -3.21
N ASN A 13 -1.44 12.53 -2.89
CA ASN A 13 -0.84 12.14 -1.62
C ASN A 13 0.23 11.10 -1.89
N PRO A 14 1.51 11.44 -1.72
CA PRO A 14 2.58 10.47 -1.97
C PRO A 14 2.53 9.33 -0.96
N ILE A 15 3.13 8.21 -1.32
CA ILE A 15 3.14 7.02 -0.48
C ILE A 15 3.82 7.30 0.87
N GLU A 16 4.70 8.29 0.94
CA GLU A 16 5.35 8.71 2.18
C GLU A 16 4.36 9.27 3.21
N ALA A 17 3.16 9.67 2.76
CA ALA A 17 2.12 10.14 3.67
C ALA A 17 1.49 9.02 4.48
N LEU A 18 1.71 7.76 4.09
CA LEU A 18 1.17 6.62 4.80
C LEU A 18 2.05 6.28 5.99
N ASP A 19 1.44 6.10 7.15
CA ASP A 19 2.20 5.76 8.35
C ASP A 19 2.63 4.29 8.35
N PRO A 20 3.59 3.91 9.23
CA PRO A 20 4.10 2.53 9.27
C PRO A 20 3.02 1.49 9.53
N ASP A 21 2.04 1.79 10.36
CA ASP A 21 0.95 0.85 10.64
C ASP A 21 0.10 0.60 9.39
N THR A 22 -0.15 1.65 8.62
CA THR A 22 -0.88 1.52 7.37
C THR A 22 -0.10 0.68 6.36
N LEU A 23 1.20 0.92 6.25
CA LEU A 23 2.05 0.16 5.33
C LEU A 23 2.09 -1.32 5.74
N GLU A 24 2.15 -1.62 7.03
CA GLU A 24 2.11 -3.00 7.51
C GLU A 24 0.79 -3.66 7.13
N THR A 25 -0.31 -2.95 7.30
CA THR A 25 -1.64 -3.45 6.94
C THR A 25 -1.68 -3.79 5.45
N ILE A 26 -1.14 -2.92 4.60
CA ILE A 26 -1.11 -3.14 3.16
C ILE A 26 -0.28 -4.38 2.82
N ASN A 27 0.90 -4.51 3.41
CA ASN A 27 1.77 -5.65 3.15
C ASN A 27 1.11 -6.96 3.57
N LYS A 28 0.48 -6.99 4.74
CA LYS A 28 -0.22 -8.19 5.20
C LYS A 28 -1.40 -8.53 4.29
N PHE A 29 -2.10 -7.52 3.81
CA PHE A 29 -3.22 -7.74 2.90
C PHE A 29 -2.73 -8.41 1.61
N PHE A 30 -1.61 -7.96 1.05
CA PHE A 30 -1.04 -8.58 -0.14
C PHE A 30 -0.53 -10.00 0.16
N GLU A 31 0.13 -10.21 1.31
CA GLU A 31 0.63 -11.53 1.70
C GLU A 31 -0.49 -12.55 1.82
N ASN A 32 -1.69 -12.10 2.17
CA ASN A 32 -2.85 -12.97 2.35
C ASN A 32 -3.79 -12.94 1.14
N ASN A 33 -3.25 -12.62 -0.02
CA ASN A 33 -3.96 -12.68 -1.31
C ASN A 33 -5.24 -11.83 -1.33
N LEU A 34 -5.18 -10.65 -0.71
CA LEU A 34 -6.31 -9.71 -0.66
C LEU A 34 -7.51 -10.27 0.09
N ASN A 35 -7.27 -11.18 1.02
CA ASN A 35 -8.34 -11.79 1.82
C ASN A 35 -8.50 -11.02 3.13
N VAL A 36 -9.65 -10.33 3.28
CA VAL A 36 -9.90 -9.47 4.44
C VAL A 36 -9.91 -10.29 5.73
N SER A 37 -10.59 -11.45 5.73
CA SER A 37 -10.70 -12.28 6.94
C SER A 37 -9.35 -12.81 7.40
N GLU A 38 -8.55 -13.33 6.47
CA GLU A 38 -7.22 -13.84 6.82
C GLU A 38 -6.32 -12.72 7.32
N THR A 39 -6.35 -11.57 6.63
CA THR A 39 -5.51 -10.45 7.01
C THR A 39 -5.85 -9.93 8.40
N SER A 40 -7.14 -9.84 8.71
CA SER A 40 -7.55 -9.36 10.03
C SER A 40 -7.06 -10.31 11.13
N ARG A 41 -7.12 -11.62 10.90
CA ARG A 41 -6.60 -12.60 11.86
C ARG A 41 -5.09 -12.46 12.05
N LYS A 42 -4.35 -12.27 10.96
CA LYS A 42 -2.89 -12.12 11.04
C LYS A 42 -2.47 -10.85 11.75
N LEU A 43 -3.26 -9.80 11.63
CA LEU A 43 -2.98 -8.51 12.28
C LEU A 43 -3.59 -8.41 13.68
N TYR A 44 -4.38 -9.43 14.11
CA TYR A 44 -5.06 -9.42 15.40
C TYR A 44 -5.99 -8.22 15.55
N VAL A 45 -6.68 -7.87 14.46
CA VAL A 45 -7.67 -6.77 14.48
C VAL A 45 -9.02 -7.29 14.03
N HIS A 46 -10.08 -6.59 14.43
CA HIS A 46 -11.42 -6.92 13.99
C HIS A 46 -11.54 -6.66 12.48
N ARG A 47 -12.37 -7.47 11.82
CA ARG A 47 -12.59 -7.33 10.38
C ARG A 47 -13.02 -5.92 9.99
N ASN A 48 -13.93 -5.34 10.78
CA ASN A 48 -14.43 -3.98 10.50
C ASN A 48 -13.32 -2.94 10.61
N THR A 49 -12.37 -3.14 11.53
CA THR A 49 -11.21 -2.26 11.65
C THR A 49 -10.36 -2.31 10.39
N LEU A 50 -10.15 -3.52 9.86
CA LEU A 50 -9.37 -3.66 8.63
C LEU A 50 -10.08 -2.98 7.46
N VAL A 51 -11.39 -3.18 7.33
CA VAL A 51 -12.18 -2.53 6.27
C VAL A 51 -12.05 -1.02 6.37
N TYR A 52 -12.13 -0.48 7.59
CA TYR A 52 -11.97 0.96 7.81
C TYR A 52 -10.59 1.44 7.34
N ARG A 53 -9.55 0.68 7.65
CA ARG A 53 -8.19 1.03 7.21
C ARG A 53 -8.07 1.03 5.69
N LEU A 54 -8.68 0.05 5.03
CA LEU A 54 -8.67 -0.02 3.57
C LEU A 54 -9.42 1.14 2.94
N GLU A 55 -10.54 1.55 3.53
CA GLU A 55 -11.29 2.72 3.06
C GLU A 55 -10.47 4.00 3.22
N LYS A 56 -9.74 4.12 4.32
CA LYS A 56 -8.87 5.27 4.55
C LYS A 56 -7.76 5.34 3.50
N ILE A 57 -7.18 4.19 3.17
CA ILE A 57 -6.16 4.12 2.12
C ILE A 57 -6.74 4.58 0.78
N LYS A 58 -7.95 4.16 0.47
CA LYS A 58 -8.64 4.58 -0.75
C LYS A 58 -8.81 6.09 -0.80
N LYS A 59 -9.17 6.70 0.32
CA LYS A 59 -9.34 8.16 0.39
C LYS A 59 -8.02 8.89 0.19
N ILE A 60 -6.94 8.35 0.74
CA ILE A 60 -5.64 8.99 0.65
C ILE A 60 -5.03 8.83 -0.74
N THR A 61 -5.07 7.61 -1.29
CA THR A 61 -4.36 7.30 -2.53
C THR A 61 -5.25 7.27 -3.76
N GLY A 62 -6.56 7.19 -3.57
CA GLY A 62 -7.49 7.01 -4.69
C GLY A 62 -7.56 5.59 -5.21
N LEU A 63 -6.84 4.65 -4.58
CA LEU A 63 -6.80 3.26 -5.02
C LEU A 63 -7.45 2.37 -3.98
N ASP A 64 -8.42 1.57 -4.42
CA ASP A 64 -9.10 0.61 -3.55
C ASP A 64 -8.39 -0.73 -3.63
N LEU A 65 -7.69 -1.12 -2.56
CA LEU A 65 -6.90 -2.34 -2.54
C LEU A 65 -7.74 -3.61 -2.65
N ARG A 66 -9.06 -3.50 -2.46
CA ARG A 66 -9.96 -4.64 -2.64
C ARG A 66 -10.26 -4.89 -4.12
N GLU A 67 -9.99 -3.92 -4.97
CA GLU A 67 -10.09 -4.06 -6.42
C GLU A 67 -8.80 -4.64 -6.96
N PHE A 68 -8.89 -5.74 -7.72
CA PHE A 68 -7.69 -6.44 -8.20
C PHE A 68 -6.77 -5.53 -9.01
N ASP A 69 -7.32 -4.76 -9.93
CA ASP A 69 -6.52 -3.87 -10.77
C ASP A 69 -5.83 -2.78 -9.96
N HIS A 70 -6.55 -2.20 -9.00
CA HIS A 70 -5.99 -1.18 -8.12
C HIS A 70 -4.90 -1.77 -7.22
N ALA A 71 -5.10 -3.00 -6.75
CA ALA A 71 -4.12 -3.67 -5.92
C ALA A 71 -2.81 -3.90 -6.67
N ILE A 72 -2.89 -4.29 -7.94
CA ILE A 72 -1.71 -4.49 -8.77
C ILE A 72 -0.94 -3.18 -8.92
N VAL A 73 -1.64 -2.09 -9.23
CA VAL A 73 -1.01 -0.78 -9.38
C VAL A 73 -0.31 -0.37 -8.09
N PHE A 74 -1.00 -0.54 -6.97
CA PHE A 74 -0.44 -0.19 -5.66
C PHE A 74 0.79 -1.03 -5.34
N LYS A 75 0.72 -2.33 -5.60
CA LYS A 75 1.84 -3.24 -5.35
C LYS A 75 3.07 -2.84 -6.15
N VAL A 76 2.88 -2.52 -7.43
CA VAL A 76 3.99 -2.10 -8.29
C VAL A 76 4.57 -0.77 -7.78
N ALA A 77 3.71 0.16 -7.38
CA ALA A 77 4.18 1.45 -6.86
C ALA A 77 5.01 1.27 -5.59
N MET A 78 4.61 0.36 -4.71
CA MET A 78 5.38 0.07 -3.49
C MET A 78 6.73 -0.56 -3.82
N MET A 79 6.77 -1.44 -4.81
CA MET A 79 8.01 -2.04 -5.25
C MET A 79 8.95 -1.00 -5.84
N VAL A 80 8.42 -0.08 -6.64
CA VAL A 80 9.21 1.01 -7.22
C VAL A 80 9.79 1.90 -6.11
N LYS A 81 8.97 2.24 -5.12
CA LYS A 81 9.45 3.06 -4.01
C LYS A 81 10.57 2.36 -3.24
N LYS A 82 10.42 1.07 -2.99
CA LYS A 82 11.46 0.29 -2.31
C LYS A 82 12.74 0.27 -3.12
N TYR A 83 12.64 0.13 -4.43
CA TYR A 83 13.80 0.17 -5.31
C TYR A 83 14.53 1.51 -5.23
N LEU A 84 13.78 2.63 -5.28
CA LEU A 84 14.37 3.96 -5.20
C LEU A 84 15.04 4.19 -3.84
N ASP A 85 14.42 3.74 -2.76
CA ASP A 85 15.00 3.84 -1.43
C ASP A 85 16.31 3.06 -1.34
N THR A 86 16.34 1.86 -1.93
CA THR A 86 17.54 1.03 -1.96
C THR A 86 18.64 1.70 -2.80
N GLN A 87 18.30 2.28 -3.93
CA GLN A 87 19.26 3.01 -4.76
C GLN A 87 19.88 4.17 -4.01
N ASN A 88 19.06 4.93 -3.29
CA ASN A 88 19.57 6.04 -2.49
C ASN A 88 20.52 5.58 -1.39
N THR A 89 20.20 4.45 -0.77
CA THR A 89 21.03 3.86 0.28
C THR A 89 22.34 3.32 -0.26
N SER A 90 22.33 2.70 -1.42
CA SER A 90 23.50 2.04 -1.98
C SER A 90 24.56 3.02 -2.51
N LYS A 91 24.24 4.29 -2.57
CA LYS A 91 25.23 5.32 -2.95
C LYS A 91 26.27 5.57 -1.84
N TYR A 92 26.00 5.13 -0.67
CA TYR A 92 26.84 5.37 0.49
C TYR A 92 27.33 4.08 1.10
#